data_b02d356665c9575f8a0103cd344acd72
#
_entry.id   b02d356665c9575f8a0103cd344acd72
#
_cell.length_a   1.000
_cell.length_b   1.000
_cell.length_c   1.000
_cell.angle_alpha   90.00
_cell.angle_beta   90.00
_cell.angle_gamma   90.00
#
_symmetry.space_group_name_H-M   'P 1'
#
loop_
_entity.id
_entity.type
_entity.pdbx_description
1 polymer ?
#
loop_
_entity_poly.entity_id
_entity_poly.type
_entity_poly.pdbx_seq_one_letter_code
_entity_poly.pdbx_strand_id
1 'polypeptide(L)'
;MIKRTWTRYDLIEKVSTNVGLPISSSSIIVEKIFDSILSELENKRNVKISSFGSFVIRHKNMRFGRNPKTGIEAKINARNVVTFSPSNILKSKFE
;
A
#
# COMPACT_ATOMS: atom_id res chain seq x y z
N MET A 1 0.04 -21.61 -14.71
CA MET A 1 0.63 -20.26 -14.51
C MET A 1 1.24 -20.17 -13.13
N ILE A 2 2.46 -19.72 -13.05
CA ILE A 2 3.14 -19.54 -11.76
C ILE A 2 2.82 -18.14 -11.23
N LYS A 3 2.21 -18.07 -10.06
CA LYS A 3 2.01 -16.80 -9.38
C LYS A 3 3.27 -16.45 -8.60
N ARG A 4 3.73 -15.22 -8.77
CA ARG A 4 4.89 -14.72 -8.05
C ARG A 4 4.51 -13.45 -7.30
N THR A 5 4.87 -13.43 -6.03
CA THR A 5 4.77 -12.21 -5.21
C THR A 5 6.14 -11.54 -5.19
N TRP A 6 6.19 -10.29 -5.59
CA TRP A 6 7.42 -9.50 -5.50
C TRP A 6 7.62 -9.02 -4.07
N THR A 7 8.78 -9.32 -3.54
CA THR A 7 9.17 -8.86 -2.21
C THR A 7 9.92 -7.55 -2.32
N ARG A 8 10.15 -6.91 -1.16
CA ARG A 8 10.97 -5.70 -1.10
C ARG A 8 12.37 -5.96 -1.66
N TYR A 9 12.94 -7.13 -1.38
CA TYR A 9 14.26 -7.51 -1.89
C TYR A 9 14.27 -7.60 -3.42
N ASP A 10 13.22 -8.12 -4.02
CA ASP A 10 13.09 -8.18 -5.48
C ASP A 10 13.13 -6.78 -6.10
N LEU A 11 12.45 -5.82 -5.45
CA LEU A 11 12.48 -4.41 -5.88
C LEU A 11 13.88 -3.81 -5.77
N ILE A 12 14.58 -4.12 -4.69
CA ILE A 12 15.94 -3.65 -4.46
C ILE A 12 16.87 -4.16 -5.57
N GLU A 13 16.79 -5.44 -5.90
CA GLU A 13 17.57 -6.02 -7.01
C GLU A 13 17.24 -5.35 -8.35
N LYS A 14 15.98 -5.09 -8.61
CA LYS A 14 15.54 -4.46 -9.85
C LYS A 14 16.10 -3.05 -9.97
N VAL A 15 16.04 -2.27 -8.89
CA VAL A 15 16.61 -0.92 -8.84
C VAL A 15 18.13 -0.97 -9.05
N SER A 16 18.81 -1.89 -8.38
CA SER A 16 20.26 -2.06 -8.54
C SER A 16 20.64 -2.34 -9.98
N THR A 17 19.94 -3.24 -10.63
CA THR A 17 20.21 -3.62 -12.02
C THR A 17 19.94 -2.47 -12.99
N ASN A 18 18.79 -1.79 -12.84
CA ASN A 18 18.37 -0.77 -13.79
C ASN A 18 19.10 0.57 -13.62
N VAL A 19 19.49 0.90 -12.39
CA VAL A 19 20.16 2.17 -12.09
C VAL A 19 21.69 2.02 -12.08
N GLY A 20 22.18 0.79 -11.92
CA GLY A 20 23.62 0.53 -11.88
C GLY A 20 24.25 0.84 -10.53
N LEU A 21 23.50 0.81 -9.44
CA LEU A 21 23.99 1.03 -8.10
C LEU A 21 24.21 -0.30 -7.37
N PRO A 22 25.12 -0.33 -6.37
CA PRO A 22 25.25 -1.51 -5.51
C PRO A 22 23.95 -1.84 -4.79
N ILE A 23 23.79 -3.11 -4.39
CA ILE A 23 22.61 -3.56 -3.63
C ILE A 23 22.45 -2.76 -2.34
N SER A 24 23.54 -2.46 -1.64
CA SER A 24 23.50 -1.69 -0.40
C SER A 24 22.89 -0.29 -0.58
N SER A 25 23.30 0.42 -1.63
CA SER A 25 22.74 1.74 -1.95
C SER A 25 21.30 1.66 -2.40
N SER A 26 20.97 0.66 -3.22
CA SER A 26 19.61 0.44 -3.73
C SER A 26 18.66 0.10 -2.59
N SER A 27 19.11 -0.66 -1.60
CA SER A 27 18.33 -0.98 -0.40
C SER A 27 17.94 0.28 0.36
N ILE A 28 18.89 1.20 0.56
CA ILE A 28 18.63 2.46 1.27
C ILE A 28 17.58 3.29 0.52
N ILE A 29 17.68 3.38 -0.80
CA ILE A 29 16.74 4.13 -1.62
C ILE A 29 15.34 3.56 -1.52
N VAL A 30 15.18 2.25 -1.71
CA VAL A 30 13.88 1.58 -1.67
C VAL A 30 13.25 1.73 -0.28
N GLU A 31 14.03 1.53 0.78
CA GLU A 31 13.52 1.67 2.14
C GLU A 31 13.06 3.10 2.44
N LYS A 32 13.81 4.11 1.98
CA LYS A 32 13.41 5.50 2.16
C LYS A 32 12.11 5.84 1.44
N ILE A 33 11.88 5.27 0.26
CA ILE A 33 10.63 5.47 -0.47
C ILE A 33 9.45 4.93 0.36
N PHE A 34 9.55 3.69 0.84
CA PHE A 34 8.48 3.09 1.65
C PHE A 34 8.28 3.83 2.97
N ASP A 35 9.37 4.21 3.65
CA ASP A 35 9.28 4.96 4.89
C ASP A 35 8.62 6.32 4.69
N SER A 36 8.89 6.99 3.58
CA SER A 36 8.26 8.26 3.25
C SER A 36 6.75 8.10 3.05
N ILE A 37 6.34 7.06 2.33
CA ILE A 37 4.92 6.76 2.12
C ILE A 37 4.24 6.48 3.47
N LEU A 38 4.83 5.62 4.29
CA LEU A 38 4.28 5.26 5.60
C LEU A 38 4.18 6.48 6.51
N SER A 39 5.21 7.34 6.53
CA SER A 39 5.22 8.54 7.36
C SER A 39 4.09 9.49 6.99
N GLU A 40 3.86 9.71 5.69
CA GLU A 40 2.75 10.55 5.24
C GLU A 40 1.40 9.97 5.65
N LEU A 41 1.22 8.66 5.50
CA LEU A 41 -0.03 7.99 5.87
C LEU A 41 -0.26 8.01 7.38
N GLU A 42 0.79 7.85 8.18
CA GLU A 42 0.71 7.96 9.64
C GLU A 42 0.26 9.36 10.07
N ASN A 43 0.66 10.38 9.32
CA ASN A 43 0.24 11.76 9.57
C ASN A 43 -1.09 12.10 8.90
N LYS A 44 -1.83 11.09 8.46
CA LYS A 44 -3.16 11.22 7.85
C LYS A 44 -3.16 12.05 6.58
N ARG A 45 -2.09 11.97 5.80
CA ARG A 45 -1.99 12.59 4.49
C ARG A 45 -2.06 11.55 3.39
N ASN A 46 -2.81 11.85 2.34
CA ASN A 46 -2.90 10.97 1.18
C ASN A 46 -1.60 11.04 0.38
N VAL A 47 -1.24 9.91 -0.25
CA VAL A 47 -0.05 9.84 -1.10
C VAL A 47 -0.47 9.49 -2.52
N LYS A 48 -0.15 10.35 -3.47
CA LYS A 48 -0.44 10.10 -4.89
C LYS A 48 0.85 9.82 -5.64
N ILE A 49 0.88 8.69 -6.32
CA ILE A 49 1.98 8.32 -7.22
C ILE A 49 1.45 8.43 -8.65
N SER A 50 1.94 9.41 -9.38
CA SER A 50 1.46 9.71 -10.73
C SER A 50 1.51 8.48 -11.63
N SER A 51 0.46 8.24 -12.40
CA SER A 51 0.31 7.11 -13.31
C SER A 51 0.21 5.74 -12.65
N PHE A 52 0.35 5.66 -11.35
CA PHE A 52 0.24 4.40 -10.61
C PHE A 52 -1.05 4.35 -9.79
N GLY A 53 -1.23 5.26 -8.87
CA GLY A 53 -2.41 5.30 -8.02
C GLY A 53 -2.22 6.16 -6.79
N SER A 54 -3.20 6.08 -5.91
CA SER A 54 -3.20 6.88 -4.68
C SER A 54 -3.48 5.99 -3.48
N PHE A 55 -2.73 6.25 -2.40
CA PHE A 55 -3.04 5.71 -1.09
C PHE A 55 -3.87 6.75 -0.35
N VAL A 56 -5.10 6.40 -0.02
CA VAL A 56 -6.07 7.33 0.55
C VAL A 56 -6.45 6.90 1.94
N ILE A 57 -6.39 7.84 2.88
CA ILE A 57 -6.85 7.61 4.25
C ILE A 57 -8.37 7.81 4.27
N ARG A 58 -9.09 6.82 4.75
CA ARG A 58 -10.54 6.90 4.94
C ARG A 58 -10.88 6.69 6.40
N HIS A 59 -11.72 7.58 6.91
CA HIS A 59 -12.26 7.42 8.25
C HIS A 59 -13.52 6.54 8.18
N LYS A 60 -13.55 5.50 9.00
CA LYS A 60 -14.73 4.66 9.14
C LYS A 60 -15.33 4.89 10.52
N ASN A 61 -16.61 5.28 10.53
CA ASN A 61 -17.33 5.51 11.76
C ASN A 61 -17.59 4.22 12.53
N MET A 62 -17.79 4.35 13.83
CA MET A 62 -18.22 3.23 14.66
C MET A 62 -19.50 2.61 14.10
N ARG A 63 -19.57 1.30 14.11
CA ARG A 63 -20.74 0.56 13.67
C ARG A 63 -20.88 -0.71 14.49
N PHE A 64 -22.06 -1.31 14.42
CA PHE A 64 -22.29 -2.62 15.03
C PHE A 64 -22.27 -3.69 13.95
N GLY A 65 -21.43 -4.69 14.15
CA GLY A 65 -21.37 -5.87 13.29
C GLY A 65 -22.00 -7.06 14.00
N ARG A 66 -22.28 -8.12 13.26
CA ARG A 66 -22.82 -9.36 13.80
C ARG A 66 -21.90 -10.51 13.42
N ASN A 67 -21.56 -11.34 14.42
CA ASN A 67 -20.82 -12.55 14.15
C ASN A 67 -21.76 -13.58 13.53
N PRO A 68 -21.53 -14.03 12.29
CA PRO A 68 -22.44 -14.96 11.61
C PRO A 68 -22.53 -16.33 12.28
N LYS A 69 -21.53 -16.72 13.07
CA LYS A 69 -21.53 -17.99 13.78
C LYS A 69 -22.33 -17.95 15.08
N THR A 70 -22.26 -16.86 15.81
CA THR A 70 -22.89 -16.74 17.12
C THR A 70 -24.14 -15.90 17.09
N GLY A 71 -24.34 -15.08 16.08
CA GLY A 71 -25.44 -14.12 16.00
C GLY A 71 -25.33 -12.95 16.98
N ILE A 72 -24.21 -12.86 17.69
CA ILE A 72 -23.99 -11.81 18.68
C ILE A 72 -23.51 -10.54 18.00
N GLU A 73 -24.11 -9.42 18.33
CA GLU A 73 -23.65 -8.11 17.88
C GLU A 73 -22.39 -7.70 18.62
N ALA A 74 -21.44 -7.15 17.87
CA ALA A 74 -20.20 -6.63 18.41
C ALA A 74 -19.98 -5.21 17.92
N LYS A 75 -19.49 -4.34 18.81
CA LYS A 75 -19.15 -2.97 18.45
C LYS A 75 -17.85 -2.95 17.67
N ILE A 76 -17.87 -2.33 16.48
CA ILE A 76 -16.68 -2.08 15.69
C ILE A 76 -16.35 -0.60 15.87
N ASN A 77 -15.20 -0.34 16.50
CA ASN A 77 -14.78 1.03 16.80
C ASN A 77 -14.48 1.83 15.54
N ALA A 78 -14.66 3.15 15.63
CA ALA A 78 -14.22 4.05 14.58
C ALA A 78 -12.72 3.91 14.35
N ARG A 79 -12.28 3.98 13.10
CA ARG A 79 -10.89 3.82 12.75
C ARG A 79 -10.56 4.47 11.41
N ASN A 80 -9.30 4.75 11.21
CA ASN A 80 -8.80 5.15 9.91
C ASN A 80 -8.24 3.94 9.18
N VAL A 81 -8.53 3.82 7.90
CA VAL A 81 -8.01 2.74 7.05
C VAL A 81 -7.36 3.35 5.84
N VAL A 82 -6.38 2.63 5.28
CA VAL A 82 -5.71 3.02 4.05
C VAL A 82 -6.30 2.20 2.93
N THR A 83 -6.75 2.87 1.86
CA THR A 83 -7.20 2.19 0.65
C THR A 83 -6.34 2.63 -0.52
N PHE A 84 -6.08 1.69 -1.43
CA PHE A 84 -5.36 1.98 -2.66
C PHE A 84 -6.34 2.17 -3.80
N SER A 85 -6.22 3.31 -4.49
CA SER A 85 -7.05 3.60 -5.66
C SER A 85 -6.13 3.65 -6.89
N PRO A 86 -6.23 2.67 -7.82
CA PRO A 86 -5.37 2.66 -9.00
C PRO A 86 -5.72 3.80 -9.94
N SER A 87 -4.69 4.31 -10.64
CA SER A 87 -4.90 5.34 -11.66
C SER A 87 -5.60 4.76 -12.88
N ASN A 88 -6.17 5.62 -13.72
CA ASN A 88 -6.78 5.18 -14.98
C ASN A 88 -5.76 4.50 -15.90
N ILE A 89 -4.52 5.00 -15.90
CA ILE A 89 -3.43 4.41 -16.68
C ILE A 89 -3.13 2.99 -16.20
N LEU A 90 -3.06 2.79 -14.88
CA LEU A 90 -2.83 1.47 -14.32
C LEU A 90 -3.98 0.52 -14.64
N LYS A 91 -5.23 0.98 -14.45
CA LYS A 91 -6.42 0.18 -14.76
C LYS A 91 -6.42 -0.29 -16.21
N SER A 92 -6.07 0.57 -17.15
CA SER A 92 -6.11 0.25 -18.57
C SER A 92 -5.15 -0.87 -18.95
N LYS A 93 -4.11 -1.11 -18.15
CA LYS A 93 -3.15 -2.18 -18.40
C LYS A 93 -3.68 -3.57 -18.05
N PHE A 94 -4.77 -3.64 -17.30
CA PHE A 94 -5.37 -4.90 -16.85
C PHE A 94 -6.75 -5.18 -17.47
N GLU A 95 -7.19 -4.32 -18.34
CA GLU A 95 -8.46 -4.50 -19.07
C GLU A 95 -8.28 -5.23 -20.38
#